data_0934b343679fd490787e84307d745ec8
#
_entry.id   0934b343679fd490787e84307d745ec8
#
_cell.length_a   1.000
_cell.length_b   1.000
_cell.length_c   1.000
_cell.angle_alpha   90.00
_cell.angle_beta   90.00
_cell.angle_gamma   90.00
#
_symmetry.space_group_name_H-M   'P 1'
#
loop_
_entity.id
_entity.type
_entity.pdbx_description
1 polymer ?
#
loop_
_entity_poly.entity_id
_entity_poly.type
_entity_poly.pdbx_seq_one_letter_code
_entity_poly.pdbx_strand_id
1 'polypeptide(L)'
;VILGPLYNPASSSNHLLRVSPSSLNRKPALFAGPIFSREALTLPRQVRHYLIRSGYIGVLFVLLYTAGQTTFGFQDVRGISAMAGFGGLAFQILAFVQLTLVMFFSLLFTAGNIAQEKDRQTLILLLMTDLSNREIVLGKLLASLLQVGTLILASLPVFVFLQFLGGVDFTQILWAFAVCAASAILTGSWAGFVAFLREKTFQTLATSVLGLVAYLGTLEGIVALAPGTIAAEWASVMSPFRALAEIMSPLADGAASSGSSVSAMSSVIGMLLLSALLTGIAVNRLRIWNPSRKLFINPETEKKTEDGKTTTVVRHRQIWANPVIWREIMTRAYGRKVIVLKLAYLVVASLLFYQLILGDSEDQFLGMVSGAAFAFTGLAILGLVLINAQAVTAISNERDAKTLDLLVATDITAKEFVYGKLGGVLFNTKELTLIPVLIIGWFVSQGTLTLEDSIYLAIGYVTLVGFAAMLGVHSGLGFGSSRQAIANSLGTMFFLFVGIFVLMILLIEARSSFGTQIQSFFVFIVAGSLGLVASLTHRNPSPALRLAGGLLPFLTFYSITSFLLQGTLGVCLSVVVAYGFTTIAMLIPAVSEFDVALGRSTLDQG
;
A
#
# COMPACT_ATOMS: atom_id res chain seq x y z
N VAL A 1 -60.30 7.26 -41.28
CA VAL A 1 -60.84 8.52 -41.76
C VAL A 1 -60.26 9.62 -40.88
N ILE A 2 -59.48 10.44 -41.42
CA ILE A 2 -59.25 11.89 -41.35
C ILE A 2 -57.79 12.19 -41.63
N LEU A 3 -57.57 12.74 -42.80
CA LEU A 3 -56.36 13.34 -43.32
C LEU A 3 -56.05 14.64 -42.55
N GLY A 4 -54.81 14.85 -42.15
CA GLY A 4 -54.27 16.14 -41.72
C GLY A 4 -53.04 16.50 -42.54
N PRO A 5 -52.69 17.78 -42.76
CA PRO A 5 -52.11 18.28 -43.99
C PRO A 5 -50.58 18.22 -44.06
N LEU A 6 -50.10 18.14 -45.30
CA LEU A 6 -48.76 18.24 -45.87
C LEU A 6 -47.92 19.39 -45.26
N TYR A 7 -46.76 19.08 -44.75
CA TYR A 7 -45.72 20.02 -44.34
C TYR A 7 -44.89 20.45 -45.56
N ASN A 8 -44.90 21.74 -45.86
CA ASN A 8 -44.18 22.37 -46.94
C ASN A 8 -42.77 22.78 -46.48
N PRO A 9 -41.67 22.30 -47.07
CA PRO A 9 -40.33 22.72 -46.69
C PRO A 9 -39.84 23.83 -47.64
N ALA A 10 -40.18 25.06 -47.37
CA ALA A 10 -39.53 26.18 -48.02
C ALA A 10 -39.73 27.48 -47.22
N SER A 11 -38.74 27.87 -46.53
CA SER A 11 -38.43 29.17 -45.92
C SER A 11 -38.08 29.12 -44.43
N SER A 12 -36.82 28.86 -44.09
CA SER A 12 -36.21 29.49 -42.93
C SER A 12 -34.74 29.71 -43.19
N SER A 13 -34.46 30.97 -43.44
CA SER A 13 -33.17 31.63 -43.48
C SER A 13 -32.18 31.12 -42.43
N ASN A 14 -30.96 30.80 -42.89
CA ASN A 14 -29.75 30.60 -42.14
C ASN A 14 -29.48 31.71 -41.12
N HIS A 15 -29.94 31.60 -39.90
CA HIS A 15 -29.31 32.19 -38.73
C HIS A 15 -28.34 31.16 -38.14
N LEU A 16 -27.21 30.97 -38.82
CA LEU A 16 -25.99 30.52 -38.18
C LEU A 16 -25.67 31.57 -37.09
N LEU A 17 -26.07 31.28 -35.87
CA LEU A 17 -25.51 31.92 -34.70
C LEU A 17 -23.99 31.67 -34.75
N ARG A 18 -23.27 32.64 -35.36
CA ARG A 18 -21.86 32.86 -35.07
C ARG A 18 -21.80 33.11 -33.56
N VAL A 19 -21.59 32.04 -32.80
CA VAL A 19 -21.01 32.15 -31.47
C VAL A 19 -19.63 32.73 -31.71
N SER A 20 -19.52 34.06 -31.58
CA SER A 20 -18.24 34.73 -31.47
C SER A 20 -17.48 33.95 -30.36
N PRO A 21 -16.19 33.67 -30.51
CA PRO A 21 -15.34 33.27 -29.41
C PRO A 21 -15.16 34.50 -28.52
N SER A 22 -16.25 34.90 -27.82
CA SER A 22 -16.13 35.81 -26.72
C SER A 22 -15.18 35.12 -25.77
N SER A 23 -13.97 35.67 -25.63
CA SER A 23 -13.02 35.51 -24.57
C SER A 23 -13.74 34.97 -23.35
N LEU A 24 -13.82 33.63 -23.20
CA LEU A 24 -14.08 32.99 -21.96
C LEU A 24 -13.00 33.53 -21.03
N ASN A 25 -13.41 34.52 -20.24
CA ASN A 25 -12.68 35.11 -19.16
C ASN A 25 -12.22 33.92 -18.30
N ARG A 26 -11.05 33.34 -18.63
CA ARG A 26 -10.40 32.32 -17.86
C ARG A 26 -10.09 33.02 -16.54
N LYS A 27 -11.05 32.94 -15.59
CA LYS A 27 -10.72 33.21 -14.18
C LYS A 27 -9.39 32.49 -13.95
N PRO A 28 -8.40 33.16 -13.34
CA PRO A 28 -7.13 32.51 -13.08
C PRO A 28 -7.47 31.20 -12.37
N ALA A 29 -7.29 30.08 -13.09
CA ALA A 29 -7.54 28.76 -12.54
C ALA A 29 -6.66 28.69 -11.29
N LEU A 30 -7.24 28.39 -10.16
CA LEU A 30 -6.51 27.98 -8.95
C LEU A 30 -5.34 27.13 -9.45
N PHE A 31 -4.15 27.30 -8.88
CA PHE A 31 -2.86 26.71 -9.29
C PHE A 31 -2.88 25.23 -9.75
N ALA A 32 -3.98 24.52 -9.54
CA ALA A 32 -4.17 23.08 -9.73
C ALA A 32 -5.05 22.67 -10.94
N GLY A 33 -5.57 23.61 -11.74
CA GLY A 33 -6.34 23.34 -12.95
C GLY A 33 -7.73 22.69 -12.74
N PRO A 34 -8.46 22.40 -13.85
CA PRO A 34 -9.84 21.89 -13.80
C PRO A 34 -9.97 20.47 -13.25
N ILE A 35 -8.91 19.66 -13.35
CA ILE A 35 -8.89 18.28 -12.84
C ILE A 35 -9.04 18.28 -11.31
N PHE A 36 -8.23 19.08 -10.62
CA PHE A 36 -8.30 19.21 -9.17
C PHE A 36 -9.65 19.76 -8.70
N SER A 37 -10.15 20.81 -9.36
CA SER A 37 -11.44 21.42 -8.99
C SER A 37 -12.59 20.43 -9.07
N ARG A 38 -12.62 19.58 -10.11
CA ARG A 38 -13.62 18.52 -10.24
C ARG A 38 -13.52 17.49 -9.13
N GLU A 39 -12.32 17.00 -8.85
CA GLU A 39 -12.09 15.99 -7.80
C GLU A 39 -12.40 16.57 -6.40
N ALA A 40 -12.02 17.80 -6.12
CA ALA A 40 -12.29 18.47 -4.84
C ALA A 40 -13.80 18.64 -4.57
N LEU A 41 -14.62 18.83 -5.62
CA LEU A 41 -16.07 18.94 -5.49
C LEU A 41 -16.77 17.57 -5.37
N THR A 42 -16.19 16.51 -5.93
CA THR A 42 -16.80 15.17 -5.94
C THR A 42 -16.44 14.33 -4.73
N LEU A 43 -15.22 14.48 -4.19
CA LEU A 43 -14.73 13.75 -3.01
C LEU A 43 -15.64 13.85 -1.78
N PRO A 44 -16.11 15.03 -1.34
CA PRO A 44 -16.91 15.14 -0.13
C PRO A 44 -18.28 14.46 -0.22
N ARG A 45 -18.80 14.20 -1.40
CA ARG A 45 -20.17 13.68 -1.61
C ARG A 45 -20.29 12.16 -1.49
N GLN A 46 -19.19 11.43 -1.40
CA GLN A 46 -19.22 9.97 -1.37
C GLN A 46 -19.17 9.45 0.07
N VAL A 47 -20.18 8.66 0.47
CA VAL A 47 -20.31 8.06 1.81
C VAL A 47 -19.05 7.27 2.23
N ARG A 48 -18.40 6.60 1.28
CA ARG A 48 -17.16 5.84 1.55
C ARG A 48 -16.03 6.68 2.15
N HIS A 49 -15.92 7.97 1.77
CA HIS A 49 -14.87 8.86 2.33
C HIS A 49 -15.16 9.24 3.78
N TYR A 50 -16.45 9.33 4.17
CA TYR A 50 -16.84 9.49 5.57
C TYR A 50 -16.49 8.24 6.37
N LEU A 51 -16.80 7.04 5.84
CA LEU A 51 -16.47 5.78 6.50
C LEU A 51 -14.96 5.59 6.68
N ILE A 52 -14.15 5.92 5.67
CA ILE A 52 -12.68 5.85 5.80
C ILE A 52 -12.17 6.80 6.88
N ARG A 53 -12.66 8.04 6.92
CA ARG A 53 -12.26 9.02 7.94
C ARG A 53 -12.72 8.59 9.34
N SER A 54 -13.97 8.16 9.49
CA SER A 54 -14.48 7.68 10.77
C SER A 54 -13.73 6.43 11.24
N GLY A 55 -13.43 5.51 10.33
CA GLY A 55 -12.61 4.32 10.63
C GLY A 55 -11.19 4.70 11.06
N TYR A 56 -10.57 5.66 10.36
CA TYR A 56 -9.24 6.16 10.72
C TYR A 56 -9.21 6.79 12.12
N ILE A 57 -10.15 7.67 12.42
CA ILE A 57 -10.30 8.27 13.76
C ILE A 57 -10.59 7.18 14.79
N GLY A 58 -11.45 6.21 14.46
CA GLY A 58 -11.75 5.07 15.32
C GLY A 58 -10.51 4.26 15.68
N VAL A 59 -9.63 4.00 14.72
CA VAL A 59 -8.34 3.31 14.97
C VAL A 59 -7.46 4.13 15.92
N LEU A 60 -7.35 5.45 15.73
CA LEU A 60 -6.58 6.30 16.64
C LEU A 60 -7.16 6.31 18.07
N PHE A 61 -8.50 6.33 18.21
CA PHE A 61 -9.14 6.22 19.52
C PHE A 61 -8.95 4.86 20.17
N VAL A 62 -9.01 3.77 19.40
CA VAL A 62 -8.73 2.42 19.91
C VAL A 62 -7.28 2.33 20.39
N LEU A 63 -6.32 2.88 19.64
CA LEU A 63 -4.92 2.94 20.06
C LEU A 63 -4.74 3.79 21.31
N LEU A 64 -5.36 4.96 21.37
CA LEU A 64 -5.31 5.84 22.53
C LEU A 64 -5.92 5.16 23.77
N TYR A 65 -7.09 4.54 23.61
CA TYR A 65 -7.74 3.78 24.67
C TYR A 65 -6.85 2.63 25.13
N THR A 66 -6.28 1.88 24.18
CA THR A 66 -5.35 0.78 24.46
C THR A 66 -4.14 1.28 25.24
N ALA A 67 -3.52 2.38 24.81
CA ALA A 67 -2.40 2.99 25.52
C ALA A 67 -2.78 3.43 26.95
N GLY A 68 -3.96 3.99 27.14
CA GLY A 68 -4.48 4.40 28.46
C GLY A 68 -4.69 3.21 29.38
N GLN A 69 -5.32 2.16 28.88
CA GLN A 69 -5.57 0.94 29.67
C GLN A 69 -4.30 0.17 30.00
N THR A 70 -3.32 0.12 29.09
CA THR A 70 -2.04 -0.52 29.33
C THR A 70 -1.21 0.23 30.38
N THR A 71 -1.33 1.55 30.45
CA THR A 71 -0.56 2.40 31.40
C THR A 71 -1.22 2.47 32.77
N PHE A 72 -2.53 2.67 32.84
CA PHE A 72 -3.24 2.93 34.09
C PHE A 72 -4.10 1.74 34.55
N GLY A 73 -4.54 0.87 33.64
CA GLY A 73 -5.50 -0.18 33.95
C GLY A 73 -6.81 0.40 34.48
N PHE A 74 -7.28 -0.14 35.64
CA PHE A 74 -8.46 0.36 36.37
C PHE A 74 -8.09 1.24 37.56
N GLN A 75 -6.83 1.68 37.68
CA GLN A 75 -6.40 2.50 38.81
C GLN A 75 -6.79 3.96 38.59
N ASP A 76 -7.22 4.60 39.68
CA ASP A 76 -7.45 6.05 39.67
C ASP A 76 -6.14 6.80 39.46
N VAL A 77 -6.05 7.55 38.39
CA VAL A 77 -4.88 8.39 38.07
C VAL A 77 -4.88 9.60 38.99
N ARG A 78 -4.05 9.59 40.04
CA ARG A 78 -4.03 10.68 41.07
C ARG A 78 -2.89 11.66 40.91
N GLY A 79 -2.05 11.54 39.86
CA GLY A 79 -0.89 12.42 39.69
C GLY A 79 -0.90 13.18 38.38
N ILE A 80 -0.73 14.51 38.42
CA ILE A 80 -0.58 15.35 37.23
C ILE A 80 0.64 14.90 36.39
N SER A 81 1.73 14.51 37.06
CA SER A 81 2.94 14.01 36.39
C SER A 81 2.73 12.69 35.64
N ALA A 82 1.93 11.76 36.20
CA ALA A 82 1.59 10.51 35.55
C ALA A 82 0.73 10.74 34.30
N MET A 83 -0.23 11.68 34.37
CA MET A 83 -1.07 12.06 33.24
C MET A 83 -0.23 12.72 32.14
N ALA A 84 0.69 13.62 32.48
CA ALA A 84 1.59 14.26 31.54
C ALA A 84 2.55 13.25 30.87
N GLY A 85 3.11 12.31 31.64
CA GLY A 85 3.92 11.21 31.08
C GLY A 85 3.15 10.34 30.09
N PHE A 86 1.89 10.02 30.42
CA PHE A 86 1.01 9.31 29.49
C PHE A 86 0.70 10.11 28.23
N GLY A 87 0.42 11.43 28.36
CA GLY A 87 0.17 12.31 27.22
C GLY A 87 1.34 12.31 26.23
N GLY A 88 2.58 12.39 26.75
CA GLY A 88 3.80 12.32 25.94
C GLY A 88 3.97 10.97 25.23
N LEU A 89 3.81 9.86 25.94
CA LEU A 89 3.89 8.50 25.37
C LEU A 89 2.81 8.26 24.31
N ALA A 90 1.57 8.63 24.59
CA ALA A 90 0.46 8.49 23.65
C ALA A 90 0.70 9.32 22.39
N PHE A 91 1.21 10.57 22.55
CA PHE A 91 1.58 11.42 21.41
C PHE A 91 2.67 10.76 20.55
N GLN A 92 3.72 10.24 21.17
CA GLN A 92 4.80 9.57 20.46
C GLN A 92 4.30 8.41 19.61
N ILE A 93 3.53 7.51 20.21
CA ILE A 93 3.02 6.32 19.52
C ILE A 93 2.06 6.71 18.39
N LEU A 94 1.08 7.57 18.67
CA LEU A 94 0.10 7.98 17.67
C LEU A 94 0.74 8.75 16.52
N ALA A 95 1.76 9.58 16.77
CA ALA A 95 2.44 10.33 15.73
C ALA A 95 3.27 9.43 14.80
N PHE A 96 3.99 8.42 15.31
CA PHE A 96 4.68 7.44 14.48
C PHE A 96 3.71 6.58 13.66
N VAL A 97 2.61 6.15 14.26
CA VAL A 97 1.55 5.40 13.54
C VAL A 97 0.94 6.28 12.46
N GLN A 98 0.61 7.55 12.78
CA GLN A 98 0.07 8.49 11.80
C GLN A 98 1.04 8.73 10.65
N LEU A 99 2.33 8.96 10.91
CA LEU A 99 3.35 9.16 9.88
C LEU A 99 3.40 7.94 8.93
N THR A 100 3.47 6.73 9.49
CA THR A 100 3.52 5.49 8.71
C THR A 100 2.28 5.31 7.85
N LEU A 101 1.08 5.51 8.42
CA LEU A 101 -0.20 5.40 7.70
C LEU A 101 -0.30 6.45 6.58
N VAL A 102 0.08 7.69 6.86
CA VAL A 102 0.05 8.80 5.90
C VAL A 102 0.97 8.54 4.72
N MET A 103 2.21 8.08 4.97
CA MET A 103 3.15 7.70 3.91
C MET A 103 2.60 6.55 3.06
N PHE A 104 2.06 5.51 3.69
CA PHE A 104 1.46 4.37 3.02
C PHE A 104 0.25 4.76 2.15
N PHE A 105 -0.71 5.50 2.71
CA PHE A 105 -1.90 5.92 1.97
C PHE A 105 -1.58 6.93 0.86
N SER A 106 -0.65 7.85 1.08
CA SER A 106 -0.23 8.80 0.05
C SER A 106 0.37 8.09 -1.16
N LEU A 107 1.25 7.11 -0.92
CA LEU A 107 1.81 6.28 -1.97
C LEU A 107 0.71 5.49 -2.71
N LEU A 108 -0.13 4.79 -1.95
CA LEU A 108 -1.16 3.90 -2.50
C LEU A 108 -2.19 4.67 -3.34
N PHE A 109 -2.70 5.79 -2.82
CA PHE A 109 -3.73 6.57 -3.53
C PHE A 109 -3.16 7.26 -4.77
N THR A 110 -1.95 7.82 -4.69
CA THR A 110 -1.35 8.49 -5.86
C THR A 110 -0.97 7.48 -6.94
N ALA A 111 -0.26 6.41 -6.58
CA ALA A 111 0.12 5.37 -7.52
C ALA A 111 -1.11 4.70 -8.15
N GLY A 112 -2.11 4.34 -7.32
CA GLY A 112 -3.32 3.65 -7.77
C GLY A 112 -4.18 4.50 -8.70
N ASN A 113 -4.38 5.79 -8.39
CA ASN A 113 -5.20 6.68 -9.23
C ASN A 113 -4.62 6.85 -10.63
N ILE A 114 -3.32 7.12 -10.73
CA ILE A 114 -2.66 7.37 -12.02
C ILE A 114 -2.52 6.06 -12.82
N ALA A 115 -2.15 4.96 -12.15
CA ALA A 115 -1.98 3.67 -12.80
C ALA A 115 -3.32 3.13 -13.36
N GLN A 116 -4.42 3.27 -12.62
CA GLN A 116 -5.75 2.89 -13.10
C GLN A 116 -6.17 3.65 -14.37
N GLU A 117 -5.82 4.94 -14.49
CA GLU A 117 -6.11 5.70 -15.71
C GLU A 117 -5.27 5.25 -16.90
N LYS A 118 -4.03 4.79 -16.65
CA LYS A 118 -3.21 4.18 -17.70
C LYS A 118 -3.78 2.84 -18.16
N ASP A 119 -4.20 1.99 -17.24
CA ASP A 119 -4.79 0.69 -17.56
C ASP A 119 -6.11 0.84 -18.34
N ARG A 120 -6.92 1.84 -17.98
CA ARG A 120 -8.16 2.21 -18.72
C ARG A 120 -7.91 3.03 -19.98
N GLN A 121 -6.66 3.37 -20.31
CA GLN A 121 -6.30 4.20 -21.46
C GLN A 121 -6.89 5.63 -21.43
N THR A 122 -7.45 6.07 -20.30
CA THR A 122 -8.06 7.41 -20.17
C THR A 122 -7.01 8.53 -20.04
N LEU A 123 -5.79 8.20 -19.56
CA LEU A 123 -4.70 9.17 -19.50
C LEU A 123 -4.33 9.70 -20.90
N ILE A 124 -4.38 8.85 -21.94
CA ILE A 124 -4.08 9.25 -23.31
C ILE A 124 -5.09 10.28 -23.81
N LEU A 125 -6.38 10.11 -23.47
CA LEU A 125 -7.43 11.08 -23.81
C LEU A 125 -7.16 12.44 -23.15
N LEU A 126 -6.70 12.45 -21.90
CA LEU A 126 -6.29 13.67 -21.21
C LEU A 126 -5.09 14.36 -21.89
N LEU A 127 -4.12 13.58 -22.37
CA LEU A 127 -2.95 14.09 -23.08
C LEU A 127 -3.28 14.66 -24.48
N MET A 128 -4.43 14.29 -25.04
CA MET A 128 -4.94 14.84 -26.32
C MET A 128 -5.72 16.15 -26.14
N THR A 129 -6.06 16.52 -24.90
CA THR A 129 -6.70 17.81 -24.61
C THR A 129 -5.67 18.95 -24.56
N ASP A 130 -6.15 20.22 -24.59
CA ASP A 130 -5.32 21.42 -24.47
C ASP A 130 -4.77 21.67 -23.06
N LEU A 131 -4.84 20.66 -22.16
CA LEU A 131 -4.30 20.77 -20.81
C LEU A 131 -2.76 20.80 -20.83
N SER A 132 -2.19 21.69 -20.04
CA SER A 132 -0.75 21.74 -19.84
C SER A 132 -0.27 20.54 -19.01
N ASN A 133 0.98 20.12 -19.20
CA ASN A 133 1.59 19.05 -18.40
C ASN A 133 1.52 19.33 -16.90
N ARG A 134 1.65 20.63 -16.52
CA ARG A 134 1.57 21.07 -15.12
C ARG A 134 0.18 20.80 -14.55
N GLU A 135 -0.88 21.15 -15.27
CA GLU A 135 -2.27 20.94 -14.84
C GLU A 135 -2.60 19.46 -14.68
N ILE A 136 -2.07 18.60 -15.56
CA ILE A 136 -2.29 17.15 -15.47
C ILE A 136 -1.55 16.58 -14.24
N VAL A 137 -0.24 16.84 -14.11
CA VAL A 137 0.57 16.26 -13.04
C VAL A 137 0.16 16.80 -11.67
N LEU A 138 0.09 18.14 -11.52
CA LEU A 138 -0.30 18.76 -10.24
C LEU A 138 -1.76 18.48 -9.90
N GLY A 139 -2.65 18.51 -10.89
CA GLY A 139 -4.06 18.21 -10.67
C GLY A 139 -4.28 16.80 -10.12
N LYS A 140 -3.58 15.81 -10.67
CA LYS A 140 -3.65 14.40 -10.20
C LYS A 140 -2.99 14.20 -8.85
N LEU A 141 -1.83 14.79 -8.65
CA LEU A 141 -1.11 14.71 -7.38
C LEU A 141 -1.94 15.34 -6.25
N LEU A 142 -2.40 16.57 -6.43
CA LEU A 142 -3.18 17.28 -5.42
C LEU A 142 -4.53 16.63 -5.15
N ALA A 143 -5.18 16.05 -6.17
CA ALA A 143 -6.42 15.29 -5.99
C ALA A 143 -6.22 14.04 -5.11
N SER A 144 -5.10 13.33 -5.27
CA SER A 144 -4.74 12.19 -4.42
C SER A 144 -4.35 12.64 -3.01
N LEU A 145 -3.55 13.70 -2.91
CA LEU A 145 -3.13 14.27 -1.62
C LEU A 145 -4.29 14.91 -0.84
N LEU A 146 -5.32 15.41 -1.49
CA LEU A 146 -6.52 15.94 -0.82
C LEU A 146 -7.17 14.87 0.05
N GLN A 147 -7.23 13.63 -0.43
CA GLN A 147 -7.77 12.51 0.34
C GLN A 147 -6.93 12.22 1.59
N VAL A 148 -5.61 12.21 1.46
CA VAL A 148 -4.69 12.02 2.59
C VAL A 148 -4.73 13.22 3.53
N GLY A 149 -4.78 14.43 3.00
CA GLY A 149 -4.91 15.67 3.77
C GLY A 149 -6.17 15.69 4.65
N THR A 150 -7.30 15.15 4.14
CA THR A 150 -8.52 15.01 4.96
C THR A 150 -8.36 14.00 6.10
N LEU A 151 -7.52 12.97 5.97
CA LEU A 151 -7.20 12.05 7.07
C LEU A 151 -6.31 12.73 8.11
N ILE A 152 -5.28 13.45 7.67
CA ILE A 152 -4.40 14.22 8.58
C ILE A 152 -5.22 15.25 9.38
N LEU A 153 -6.08 16.01 8.71
CA LEU A 153 -6.94 17.00 9.40
C LEU A 153 -7.94 16.35 10.34
N ALA A 154 -8.46 15.16 9.99
CA ALA A 154 -9.40 14.43 10.82
C ALA A 154 -8.78 13.91 12.12
N SER A 155 -7.47 13.66 12.17
CA SER A 155 -6.75 13.26 13.39
C SER A 155 -6.44 14.42 14.32
N LEU A 156 -6.47 15.67 13.85
CA LEU A 156 -6.08 16.84 14.62
C LEU A 156 -6.82 16.96 15.97
N PRO A 157 -8.15 16.75 16.08
CA PRO A 157 -8.84 16.78 17.37
C PRO A 157 -8.30 15.77 18.39
N VAL A 158 -7.86 14.57 17.94
CA VAL A 158 -7.29 13.56 18.81
C VAL A 158 -5.96 14.05 19.40
N PHE A 159 -5.11 14.67 18.58
CA PHE A 159 -3.82 15.19 19.03
C PHE A 159 -3.96 16.44 19.91
N VAL A 160 -4.92 17.30 19.61
CA VAL A 160 -5.25 18.45 20.49
C VAL A 160 -5.78 17.94 21.84
N PHE A 161 -6.53 16.84 21.87
CA PHE A 161 -6.96 16.22 23.12
C PHE A 161 -5.76 15.76 23.97
N LEU A 162 -4.68 15.23 23.35
CA LEU A 162 -3.47 14.84 24.08
C LEU A 162 -2.80 16.03 24.79
N GLN A 163 -2.86 17.22 24.22
CA GLN A 163 -2.34 18.43 24.87
C GLN A 163 -3.02 18.72 26.22
N PHE A 164 -4.34 18.46 26.32
CA PHE A 164 -5.07 18.63 27.58
C PHE A 164 -4.67 17.62 28.67
N LEU A 165 -4.12 16.45 28.26
CA LEU A 165 -3.56 15.49 29.22
C LEU A 165 -2.22 15.98 29.81
N GLY A 166 -1.55 16.92 29.14
CA GLY A 166 -0.23 17.44 29.50
C GLY A 166 0.91 16.65 28.86
N GLY A 167 2.14 17.13 29.07
CA GLY A 167 3.37 16.48 28.57
C GLY A 167 3.66 16.71 27.09
N VAL A 168 2.80 17.41 26.35
CA VAL A 168 2.96 17.75 24.93
C VAL A 168 2.66 19.22 24.71
N ASP A 169 3.55 19.92 24.02
CA ASP A 169 3.34 21.31 23.63
C ASP A 169 2.62 21.42 22.28
N PHE A 170 1.83 22.47 22.11
CA PHE A 170 1.11 22.74 20.86
C PHE A 170 2.05 22.87 19.66
N THR A 171 3.23 23.44 19.88
CA THR A 171 4.27 23.58 18.85
C THR A 171 4.79 22.22 18.37
N GLN A 172 4.91 21.23 19.25
CA GLN A 172 5.28 19.86 18.89
C GLN A 172 4.22 19.20 18.01
N ILE A 173 2.93 19.38 18.36
CA ILE A 173 1.82 18.89 17.54
C ILE A 173 1.87 19.53 16.14
N LEU A 174 2.05 20.85 16.08
CA LEU A 174 2.12 21.57 14.81
C LEU A 174 3.27 21.08 13.91
N TRP A 175 4.47 20.89 14.48
CA TRP A 175 5.62 20.36 13.74
C TRP A 175 5.43 18.91 13.34
N ALA A 176 4.84 18.06 14.18
CA ALA A 176 4.52 16.67 13.82
C ALA A 176 3.55 16.62 12.63
N PHE A 177 2.52 17.46 12.61
CA PHE A 177 1.60 17.58 11.48
C PHE A 177 2.29 18.14 10.22
N ALA A 178 3.20 19.09 10.37
CA ALA A 178 3.99 19.62 9.24
C ALA A 178 4.89 18.55 8.63
N VAL A 179 5.58 17.75 9.46
CA VAL A 179 6.38 16.60 9.00
C VAL A 179 5.50 15.56 8.33
N CYS A 180 4.34 15.20 8.89
CA CYS A 180 3.40 14.29 8.27
C CYS A 180 2.90 14.80 6.91
N ALA A 181 2.57 16.08 6.79
CA ALA A 181 2.13 16.69 5.53
C ALA A 181 3.25 16.71 4.48
N ALA A 182 4.47 17.11 4.86
CA ALA A 182 5.64 17.10 3.98
C ALA A 182 5.98 15.68 3.49
N SER A 183 5.91 14.71 4.39
CA SER A 183 6.11 13.29 4.07
C SER A 183 5.04 12.75 3.11
N ALA A 184 3.77 13.16 3.30
CA ALA A 184 2.68 12.81 2.39
C ALA A 184 2.93 13.37 0.98
N ILE A 185 3.38 14.62 0.89
CA ILE A 185 3.68 15.28 -0.38
C ILE A 185 4.88 14.60 -1.05
N LEU A 186 5.92 14.27 -0.30
CA LEU A 186 7.11 13.58 -0.81
C LEU A 186 6.76 12.19 -1.37
N THR A 187 6.09 11.36 -0.56
CA THR A 187 5.71 10.00 -0.96
C THR A 187 4.70 9.99 -2.10
N GLY A 188 3.75 10.94 -2.10
CA GLY A 188 2.83 11.15 -3.21
C GLY A 188 3.54 11.58 -4.49
N SER A 189 4.50 12.51 -4.41
CA SER A 189 5.30 12.94 -5.56
C SER A 189 6.16 11.82 -6.13
N TRP A 190 6.79 11.02 -5.27
CA TRP A 190 7.52 9.81 -5.67
C TRP A 190 6.59 8.80 -6.36
N ALA A 191 5.44 8.49 -5.75
CA ALA A 191 4.47 7.56 -6.32
C ALA A 191 3.91 8.05 -7.66
N GLY A 192 3.63 9.36 -7.79
CA GLY A 192 3.20 10.00 -9.02
C GLY A 192 4.28 9.94 -10.12
N PHE A 193 5.53 10.26 -9.77
CA PHE A 193 6.68 10.15 -10.68
C PHE A 193 6.80 8.73 -11.24
N VAL A 194 6.78 7.72 -10.38
CA VAL A 194 6.84 6.31 -10.78
C VAL A 194 5.63 5.91 -11.62
N ALA A 195 4.42 6.39 -11.26
CA ALA A 195 3.19 6.08 -11.97
C ALA A 195 3.17 6.64 -13.40
N PHE A 196 3.73 7.83 -13.63
CA PHE A 196 3.88 8.36 -14.99
C PHE A 196 4.96 7.62 -15.79
N LEU A 197 6.00 7.09 -15.15
CA LEU A 197 7.09 6.37 -15.79
C LEU A 197 6.71 4.92 -16.15
N ARG A 198 5.98 4.20 -15.29
CA ARG A 198 5.62 2.79 -15.47
C ARG A 198 4.31 2.62 -16.24
N GLU A 199 4.18 1.52 -16.96
CA GLU A 199 3.01 1.26 -17.82
C GLU A 199 1.91 0.45 -17.09
N LYS A 200 2.28 -0.45 -16.16
CA LYS A 200 1.37 -1.39 -15.50
C LYS A 200 1.22 -1.08 -14.02
N THR A 201 0.00 -1.24 -13.48
CA THR A 201 -0.33 -0.95 -12.07
C THR A 201 0.56 -1.70 -11.10
N PHE A 202 0.81 -3.01 -11.31
CA PHE A 202 1.73 -3.76 -10.45
C PHE A 202 3.13 -3.16 -10.42
N GLN A 203 3.70 -2.86 -11.60
CA GLN A 203 5.04 -2.27 -11.66
C GLN A 203 5.12 -0.92 -10.96
N THR A 204 4.06 -0.12 -11.07
CA THR A 204 3.94 1.17 -10.41
C THR A 204 3.93 1.00 -8.90
N LEU A 205 3.03 0.19 -8.37
CA LEU A 205 2.89 -0.04 -6.92
C LEU A 205 4.17 -0.65 -6.33
N ALA A 206 4.67 -1.72 -6.94
CA ALA A 206 5.85 -2.41 -6.46
C ALA A 206 7.11 -1.53 -6.51
N THR A 207 7.32 -0.77 -7.60
CA THR A 207 8.45 0.18 -7.69
C THR A 207 8.30 1.33 -6.69
N SER A 208 7.07 1.80 -6.44
CA SER A 208 6.82 2.89 -5.49
C SER A 208 7.10 2.45 -4.05
N VAL A 209 6.62 1.27 -3.65
CA VAL A 209 6.86 0.71 -2.30
C VAL A 209 8.35 0.42 -2.11
N LEU A 210 8.95 -0.30 -3.07
CA LEU A 210 10.36 -0.66 -3.00
C LEU A 210 11.28 0.56 -3.00
N GLY A 211 10.97 1.59 -3.79
CA GLY A 211 11.72 2.83 -3.81
C GLY A 211 11.59 3.62 -2.51
N LEU A 212 10.41 3.59 -1.85
CA LEU A 212 10.24 4.20 -0.54
C LEU A 212 11.06 3.47 0.54
N VAL A 213 11.01 2.13 0.55
CA VAL A 213 11.82 1.31 1.48
C VAL A 213 13.31 1.51 1.23
N ALA A 214 13.74 1.54 -0.03
CA ALA A 214 15.12 1.82 -0.40
C ALA A 214 15.55 3.23 0.03
N TYR A 215 14.70 4.24 -0.14
CA TYR A 215 14.96 5.61 0.31
C TYR A 215 15.18 5.66 1.82
N LEU A 216 14.23 5.12 2.61
CA LEU A 216 14.36 5.09 4.06
C LEU A 216 15.57 4.27 4.51
N GLY A 217 15.78 3.09 3.91
CA GLY A 217 16.91 2.21 4.23
C GLY A 217 18.27 2.83 3.90
N THR A 218 18.38 3.58 2.79
CA THR A 218 19.62 4.29 2.44
C THR A 218 19.92 5.44 3.39
N LEU A 219 18.90 6.21 3.82
CA LEU A 219 19.08 7.28 4.79
C LEU A 219 19.56 6.72 6.14
N GLU A 220 18.90 5.69 6.66
CA GLU A 220 19.31 5.04 7.92
C GLU A 220 20.68 4.37 7.79
N GLY A 221 20.96 3.73 6.64
CA GLY A 221 22.25 3.13 6.35
C GLY A 221 23.39 4.15 6.33
N ILE A 222 23.21 5.33 5.74
CA ILE A 222 24.23 6.39 5.72
C ILE A 222 24.52 6.87 7.14
N VAL A 223 23.49 7.07 7.98
CA VAL A 223 23.68 7.51 9.36
C VAL A 223 24.37 6.46 10.20
N ALA A 224 24.05 5.17 9.99
CA ALA A 224 24.68 4.07 10.73
C ALA A 224 26.15 3.83 10.33
N LEU A 225 26.45 3.90 9.01
CA LEU A 225 27.80 3.56 8.49
C LEU A 225 28.79 4.72 8.57
N ALA A 226 28.33 5.97 8.59
CA ALA A 226 29.20 7.15 8.55
C ALA A 226 28.78 8.20 9.60
N PRO A 227 28.69 7.85 10.89
CA PRO A 227 28.23 8.78 11.93
C PRO A 227 29.18 9.98 12.02
N GLY A 228 28.63 11.18 12.23
CA GLY A 228 29.38 12.42 12.35
C GLY A 228 29.89 13.01 11.03
N THR A 229 29.52 12.46 9.89
CA THR A 229 29.81 13.05 8.58
C THR A 229 28.69 13.99 8.11
N ILE A 230 29.03 14.93 7.23
CA ILE A 230 28.05 15.82 6.58
C ILE A 230 26.97 15.02 5.87
N ALA A 231 27.32 13.86 5.30
CA ALA A 231 26.35 12.97 4.66
C ALA A 231 25.33 12.40 5.64
N ALA A 232 25.76 12.04 6.86
CA ALA A 232 24.85 11.56 7.92
C ALA A 232 23.93 12.67 8.42
N GLU A 233 24.43 13.92 8.53
CA GLU A 233 23.60 15.08 8.89
C GLU A 233 22.50 15.32 7.84
N TRP A 234 22.85 15.34 6.55
CA TRP A 234 21.87 15.46 5.47
C TRP A 234 20.88 14.29 5.44
N ALA A 235 21.36 13.07 5.67
CA ALA A 235 20.50 11.89 5.73
C ALA A 235 19.50 11.96 6.90
N SER A 236 19.94 12.44 8.08
CA SER A 236 19.05 12.62 9.23
C SER A 236 17.97 13.68 8.97
N VAL A 237 18.33 14.80 8.35
CA VAL A 237 17.39 15.86 7.96
C VAL A 237 16.35 15.34 6.94
N MET A 238 16.74 14.44 6.03
CA MET A 238 15.83 13.90 5.01
C MET A 238 14.96 12.75 5.52
N SER A 239 15.24 12.18 6.71
CA SER A 239 14.47 11.08 7.29
C SER A 239 13.24 11.61 8.05
N PRO A 240 12.00 11.31 7.59
CA PRO A 240 10.79 11.77 8.26
C PRO A 240 10.64 11.16 9.67
N PHE A 241 11.14 9.93 9.87
CA PHE A 241 11.08 9.28 11.18
C PHE A 241 12.04 9.91 12.19
N ARG A 242 13.25 10.30 11.77
CA ARG A 242 14.20 11.02 12.62
C ARG A 242 13.73 12.43 12.94
N ALA A 243 13.19 13.16 11.97
CA ALA A 243 12.59 14.46 12.18
C ALA A 243 11.46 14.40 13.23
N LEU A 244 10.63 13.37 13.18
CA LEU A 244 9.57 13.17 14.17
C LEU A 244 10.13 12.80 15.55
N ALA A 245 11.13 11.90 15.61
CA ALA A 245 11.79 11.51 16.86
C ALA A 245 12.44 12.71 17.56
N GLU A 246 13.06 13.62 16.81
CA GLU A 246 13.69 14.83 17.35
C GLU A 246 12.66 15.81 17.93
N ILE A 247 11.49 15.97 17.30
CA ILE A 247 10.38 16.78 17.85
C ILE A 247 9.93 16.23 19.21
N MET A 248 10.06 14.92 19.43
CA MET A 248 9.60 14.24 20.66
C MET A 248 10.65 14.22 21.76
N SER A 249 11.92 14.43 21.45
CA SER A 249 13.05 14.32 22.39
C SER A 249 13.40 15.58 23.24
N PRO A 250 12.70 16.72 23.18
CA PRO A 250 13.13 17.93 23.91
C PRO A 250 13.12 17.79 25.44
N LEU A 251 12.57 16.70 25.97
CA LEU A 251 12.53 16.42 27.41
C LEU A 251 13.79 15.71 27.92
N ALA A 252 14.65 15.16 27.04
CA ALA A 252 15.83 14.40 27.45
C ALA A 252 17.03 15.28 27.84
N ASP A 253 17.16 16.48 27.27
CA ASP A 253 18.39 17.27 27.40
C ASP A 253 18.29 18.64 28.09
N GLY A 254 17.15 19.03 28.61
CA GLY A 254 17.04 20.32 29.35
C GLY A 254 17.50 21.59 28.58
N ALA A 255 17.86 21.45 27.31
CA ALA A 255 18.41 22.47 26.46
C ALA A 255 17.45 22.89 25.36
N ALA A 256 16.88 24.05 25.53
CA ALA A 256 16.34 24.95 24.50
C ALA A 256 15.49 24.33 23.39
N SER A 257 14.19 24.52 23.50
CA SER A 257 13.14 24.28 22.47
C SER A 257 13.42 24.91 21.07
N SER A 258 14.47 25.71 20.93
CA SER A 258 14.87 26.35 19.67
C SER A 258 15.62 25.42 18.70
N GLY A 259 16.37 24.43 19.19
CA GLY A 259 17.13 23.52 18.34
C GLY A 259 16.24 22.52 17.58
N SER A 260 15.25 21.93 18.25
CA SER A 260 14.33 20.95 17.64
C SER A 260 13.42 21.54 16.57
N SER A 261 13.00 22.80 16.73
CA SER A 261 12.18 23.48 15.71
C SER A 261 12.95 23.83 14.44
N VAL A 262 14.24 24.18 14.58
CA VAL A 262 15.12 24.47 13.42
C VAL A 262 15.39 23.20 12.63
N SER A 263 15.61 22.08 13.30
CA SER A 263 15.82 20.77 12.63
C SER A 263 14.54 20.28 11.96
N ALA A 264 13.39 20.35 12.61
CA ALA A 264 12.10 20.00 12.02
C ALA A 264 11.80 20.87 10.78
N MET A 265 12.07 22.18 10.84
CA MET A 265 11.91 23.08 9.71
C MET A 265 12.82 22.69 8.54
N SER A 266 14.09 22.38 8.79
CA SER A 266 15.03 21.97 7.75
C SER A 266 14.59 20.67 7.09
N SER A 267 14.04 19.71 7.85
CA SER A 267 13.49 18.44 7.34
C SER A 267 12.26 18.65 6.45
N VAL A 268 11.34 19.50 6.90
CA VAL A 268 10.15 19.85 6.10
C VAL A 268 10.55 20.51 4.79
N ILE A 269 11.46 21.49 4.82
CA ILE A 269 11.94 22.18 3.62
C ILE A 269 12.66 21.19 2.69
N GLY A 270 13.54 20.35 3.20
CA GLY A 270 14.25 19.33 2.42
C GLY A 270 13.31 18.37 1.71
N MET A 271 12.31 17.83 2.42
CA MET A 271 11.29 16.95 1.84
C MET A 271 10.46 17.65 0.77
N LEU A 272 10.07 18.91 0.98
CA LEU A 272 9.32 19.69 -0.01
C LEU A 272 10.15 20.02 -1.25
N LEU A 273 11.45 20.34 -1.09
CA LEU A 273 12.36 20.57 -2.22
C LEU A 273 12.54 19.30 -3.06
N LEU A 274 12.73 18.15 -2.41
CA LEU A 274 12.85 16.86 -3.10
C LEU A 274 11.53 16.52 -3.83
N SER A 275 10.40 16.77 -3.21
CA SER A 275 9.07 16.61 -3.82
C SER A 275 8.89 17.52 -5.05
N ALA A 276 9.29 18.79 -4.96
CA ALA A 276 9.23 19.74 -6.06
C ALA A 276 10.13 19.30 -7.23
N LEU A 277 11.33 18.79 -6.95
CA LEU A 277 12.24 18.23 -7.95
C LEU A 277 11.59 17.05 -8.68
N LEU A 278 11.06 16.07 -7.96
CA LEU A 278 10.42 14.88 -8.55
C LEU A 278 9.22 15.26 -9.40
N THR A 279 8.37 16.16 -8.89
CA THR A 279 7.20 16.66 -9.62
C THR A 279 7.61 17.47 -10.85
N GLY A 280 8.65 18.30 -10.75
CA GLY A 280 9.21 19.04 -11.87
C GLY A 280 9.72 18.14 -13.00
N ILE A 281 10.44 17.07 -12.66
CA ILE A 281 10.88 16.07 -13.64
C ILE A 281 9.68 15.40 -14.29
N ALA A 282 8.66 15.01 -13.51
CA ALA A 282 7.43 14.38 -14.01
C ALA A 282 6.69 15.31 -15.02
N VAL A 283 6.57 16.60 -14.71
CA VAL A 283 5.96 17.61 -15.59
C VAL A 283 6.72 17.72 -16.91
N ASN A 284 8.05 17.80 -16.86
CA ASN A 284 8.87 17.99 -18.05
C ASN A 284 8.90 16.74 -18.94
N ARG A 285 8.83 15.55 -18.35
CA ARG A 285 8.96 14.27 -19.07
C ARG A 285 7.63 13.58 -19.37
N LEU A 286 6.49 14.10 -18.93
CA LEU A 286 5.17 13.45 -19.04
C LEU A 286 4.86 12.97 -20.47
N ARG A 287 4.95 13.85 -21.46
CA ARG A 287 4.64 13.52 -22.88
C ARG A 287 5.70 12.65 -23.55
N ILE A 288 6.95 12.68 -23.07
CA ILE A 288 8.02 11.82 -23.57
C ILE A 288 7.78 10.37 -23.12
N TRP A 289 7.36 10.17 -21.87
CA TRP A 289 7.09 8.85 -21.32
C TRP A 289 5.78 8.23 -21.81
N ASN A 290 4.81 9.08 -22.19
CA ASN A 290 3.47 8.66 -22.61
C ASN A 290 3.13 9.22 -23.99
N PRO A 291 3.78 8.75 -25.09
CA PRO A 291 3.53 9.26 -26.43
C PRO A 291 2.10 8.88 -26.87
N SER A 292 1.34 9.87 -27.32
CA SER A 292 -0.04 9.71 -27.80
C SER A 292 -0.15 8.91 -29.13
N ARG A 293 0.96 8.75 -29.86
CA ARG A 293 1.01 8.04 -31.15
C ARG A 293 0.75 6.54 -31.10
N LYS A 294 0.82 5.88 -29.93
CA LYS A 294 0.60 4.42 -29.82
C LYS A 294 -0.81 3.96 -30.23
N LEU A 295 -1.79 4.85 -30.28
CA LEU A 295 -3.17 4.51 -30.68
C LEU A 295 -3.35 4.39 -32.20
N PHE A 296 -2.43 4.88 -33.01
CA PHE A 296 -2.58 4.95 -34.47
C PHE A 296 -1.65 4.01 -35.25
N ILE A 297 -0.83 3.24 -34.55
CA ILE A 297 -0.02 2.21 -35.21
C ILE A 297 -0.88 0.93 -35.25
N ASN A 298 -1.63 0.77 -36.33
CA ASN A 298 -2.21 -0.53 -36.67
C ASN A 298 -1.07 -1.53 -36.86
N PRO A 299 -1.02 -2.64 -36.11
CA PRO A 299 0.03 -3.65 -36.30
C PRO A 299 -0.08 -4.38 -37.65
N GLU A 300 -1.11 -4.10 -38.43
CA GLU A 300 -1.33 -4.71 -39.75
C GLU A 300 -0.57 -4.01 -40.89
N THR A 301 0.02 -2.83 -40.68
CA THR A 301 0.69 -2.10 -41.76
C THR A 301 2.17 -2.46 -41.94
N GLU A 302 2.76 -3.26 -41.04
CA GLU A 302 4.16 -3.72 -41.17
C GLU A 302 4.33 -5.07 -41.88
N LYS A 303 3.28 -5.65 -42.47
CA LYS A 303 3.37 -6.93 -43.20
C LYS A 303 3.00 -6.86 -44.66
N LYS A 304 3.31 -5.77 -45.34
CA LYS A 304 3.36 -5.71 -46.81
C LYS A 304 4.70 -5.13 -47.25
N THR A 305 5.74 -5.91 -47.06
CA THR A 305 6.90 -5.83 -47.93
C THR A 305 6.97 -7.15 -48.66
N GLU A 306 6.67 -7.09 -49.94
CA GLU A 306 6.91 -8.09 -50.91
C GLU A 306 8.36 -8.56 -50.83
N ASP A 307 8.55 -9.80 -50.47
CA ASP A 307 9.52 -10.66 -51.15
C ASP A 307 9.24 -12.10 -50.76
N GLY A 308 8.85 -12.86 -51.77
CA GLY A 308 8.70 -14.29 -51.67
C GLY A 308 10.02 -14.97 -51.37
N LYS A 309 10.22 -15.31 -50.10
CA LYS A 309 11.15 -16.41 -49.71
C LYS A 309 10.82 -16.87 -48.30
N THR A 310 10.56 -18.18 -48.24
CA THR A 310 10.60 -19.08 -47.10
C THR A 310 9.58 -18.78 -46.01
N THR A 311 8.51 -19.54 -46.05
CA THR A 311 7.72 -19.89 -44.88
C THR A 311 8.66 -20.44 -43.81
N THR A 312 9.16 -19.55 -42.95
CA THR A 312 9.71 -19.99 -41.67
C THR A 312 8.57 -20.71 -40.95
N VAL A 313 8.70 -22.01 -40.84
CA VAL A 313 7.80 -22.84 -40.04
C VAL A 313 7.80 -22.22 -38.65
N VAL A 314 6.77 -21.44 -38.34
CA VAL A 314 6.56 -20.92 -37.00
C VAL A 314 6.39 -22.15 -36.13
N ARG A 315 7.42 -22.46 -35.36
CA ARG A 315 7.44 -23.59 -34.44
C ARG A 315 6.28 -23.34 -33.45
N HIS A 316 5.14 -24.01 -33.68
CA HIS A 316 3.99 -23.94 -32.79
C HIS A 316 4.45 -24.41 -31.40
N ARG A 317 4.50 -23.50 -30.46
CA ARG A 317 4.76 -23.86 -29.06
C ARG A 317 3.53 -24.61 -28.54
N GLN A 318 3.74 -25.81 -28.06
CA GLN A 318 2.69 -26.57 -27.40
C GLN A 318 2.19 -25.80 -26.19
N ILE A 319 0.89 -25.58 -26.12
CA ILE A 319 0.21 -24.94 -24.97
C ILE A 319 0.06 -26.03 -23.90
N TRP A 320 0.33 -25.66 -22.64
CA TRP A 320 0.15 -26.59 -21.53
C TRP A 320 -1.33 -26.90 -21.29
N ALA A 321 -1.61 -27.94 -20.50
CA ALA A 321 -2.97 -28.30 -20.11
C ALA A 321 -3.75 -27.13 -19.50
N ASN A 322 -3.09 -26.23 -18.76
CA ASN A 322 -3.68 -24.99 -18.30
C ASN A 322 -3.15 -23.81 -19.15
N PRO A 323 -3.97 -23.25 -20.06
CA PRO A 323 -3.56 -22.17 -20.95
C PRO A 323 -3.29 -20.85 -20.22
N VAL A 324 -3.92 -20.62 -19.04
CA VAL A 324 -3.73 -19.42 -18.23
C VAL A 324 -2.34 -19.42 -17.61
N ILE A 325 -1.89 -20.53 -17.00
CA ILE A 325 -0.53 -20.67 -16.47
C ILE A 325 0.50 -20.46 -17.59
N TRP A 326 0.29 -21.12 -18.72
CA TRP A 326 1.19 -20.99 -19.86
C TRP A 326 1.32 -19.53 -20.31
N ARG A 327 0.20 -18.80 -20.40
CA ARG A 327 0.19 -17.39 -20.76
C ARG A 327 0.95 -16.54 -19.75
N GLU A 328 0.69 -16.70 -18.46
CA GLU A 328 1.31 -15.90 -17.40
C GLU A 328 2.84 -16.11 -17.33
N ILE A 329 3.32 -17.33 -17.61
CA ILE A 329 4.74 -17.67 -17.53
C ILE A 329 5.47 -17.33 -18.85
N MET A 330 4.92 -17.78 -19.99
CA MET A 330 5.64 -17.74 -21.27
C MET A 330 5.53 -16.42 -22.02
N THR A 331 4.39 -15.70 -21.87
CA THR A 331 4.18 -14.44 -22.61
C THR A 331 4.81 -13.24 -21.93
N ARG A 332 5.48 -13.42 -20.79
CA ARG A 332 5.99 -12.31 -19.97
C ARG A 332 4.91 -11.24 -19.76
N ALA A 333 3.75 -11.67 -19.27
CA ALA A 333 2.55 -10.84 -19.08
C ALA A 333 2.86 -9.50 -18.37
N TYR A 334 3.89 -9.48 -17.52
CA TYR A 334 4.34 -8.30 -16.78
C TYR A 334 5.50 -7.52 -17.45
N GLY A 335 5.95 -7.90 -18.64
CA GLY A 335 6.98 -7.21 -19.43
C GLY A 335 8.42 -7.36 -18.90
N ARG A 336 9.39 -6.93 -19.72
CA ARG A 336 10.84 -7.01 -19.37
C ARG A 336 11.22 -6.10 -18.19
N LYS A 337 10.45 -5.05 -17.92
CA LYS A 337 10.72 -4.07 -16.85
C LYS A 337 10.57 -4.65 -15.43
N VAL A 338 9.96 -5.83 -15.27
CA VAL A 338 9.90 -6.56 -13.98
C VAL A 338 11.29 -6.98 -13.51
N ILE A 339 12.24 -7.19 -14.42
CA ILE A 339 13.63 -7.48 -14.05
C ILE A 339 14.23 -6.36 -13.19
N VAL A 340 13.92 -5.10 -13.51
CA VAL A 340 14.38 -3.94 -12.72
C VAL A 340 13.82 -3.99 -11.29
N LEU A 341 12.55 -4.40 -11.14
CA LEU A 341 11.94 -4.57 -9.82
C LEU A 341 12.62 -5.67 -9.01
N LYS A 342 12.89 -6.81 -9.65
CA LYS A 342 13.61 -7.93 -9.02
C LYS A 342 15.02 -7.55 -8.59
N LEU A 343 15.76 -6.81 -9.45
CA LEU A 343 17.07 -6.28 -9.12
C LEU A 343 17.01 -5.30 -7.95
N ALA A 344 16.01 -4.39 -7.94
CA ALA A 344 15.84 -3.45 -6.83
C ALA A 344 15.53 -4.16 -5.51
N TYR A 345 14.68 -5.20 -5.52
CA TYR A 345 14.46 -6.04 -4.33
C TYR A 345 15.73 -6.77 -3.89
N LEU A 346 16.50 -7.29 -4.82
CA LEU A 346 17.76 -7.96 -4.53
C LEU A 346 18.78 -6.98 -3.91
N VAL A 347 18.83 -5.73 -4.39
CA VAL A 347 19.69 -4.68 -3.79
C VAL A 347 19.26 -4.39 -2.35
N VAL A 348 17.95 -4.21 -2.10
CA VAL A 348 17.43 -4.00 -0.72
C VAL A 348 17.76 -5.21 0.16
N ALA A 349 17.54 -6.42 -0.34
CA ALA A 349 17.87 -7.65 0.38
C ALA A 349 19.37 -7.74 0.69
N SER A 350 20.24 -7.36 -0.26
CA SER A 350 21.69 -7.35 -0.07
C SER A 350 22.15 -6.31 0.94
N LEU A 351 21.53 -5.13 0.96
CA LEU A 351 21.82 -4.09 1.95
C LEU A 351 21.42 -4.53 3.37
N LEU A 352 20.22 -5.12 3.50
CA LEU A 352 19.75 -5.67 4.78
C LEU A 352 20.65 -6.84 5.23
N PHE A 353 21.01 -7.73 4.30
CA PHE A 353 21.90 -8.84 4.58
C PHE A 353 23.32 -8.38 4.98
N TYR A 354 23.82 -7.32 4.36
CA TYR A 354 25.08 -6.69 4.75
C TYR A 354 25.04 -6.14 6.18
N GLN A 355 23.95 -5.48 6.56
CA GLN A 355 23.74 -5.05 7.96
C GLN A 355 23.64 -6.23 8.94
N LEU A 356 23.07 -7.37 8.50
CA LEU A 356 23.03 -8.59 9.31
C LEU A 356 24.42 -9.16 9.60
N ILE A 357 25.37 -9.01 8.67
CA ILE A 357 26.75 -9.51 8.84
C ILE A 357 27.57 -8.57 9.73
N LEU A 358 27.38 -7.25 9.59
CA LEU A 358 28.19 -6.24 10.28
C LEU A 358 27.60 -5.77 11.61
N GLY A 359 26.27 -5.95 11.82
CA GLY A 359 25.60 -5.52 13.03
C GLY A 359 26.09 -6.32 14.24
N ASP A 360 26.51 -5.63 15.31
CA ASP A 360 26.79 -6.25 16.57
C ASP A 360 25.54 -6.98 17.09
N SER A 361 25.72 -8.24 17.47
CA SER A 361 24.64 -9.09 18.02
C SER A 361 24.10 -8.61 19.37
N GLU A 362 24.68 -7.56 19.96
CA GLU A 362 24.28 -6.99 21.24
C GLU A 362 23.17 -5.94 21.13
N ASP A 363 22.95 -5.34 19.98
CA ASP A 363 21.86 -4.37 19.77
C ASP A 363 20.52 -5.07 19.68
N GLN A 364 19.83 -5.15 20.81
CA GLN A 364 18.47 -5.70 20.88
C GLN A 364 17.42 -4.59 20.74
N PHE A 365 16.62 -4.65 19.69
CA PHE A 365 15.44 -3.80 19.54
C PHE A 365 14.42 -4.17 20.64
N LEU A 366 13.98 -3.18 21.44
CA LEU A 366 13.10 -3.37 22.62
C LEU A 366 13.66 -4.36 23.67
N GLY A 367 14.97 -4.63 23.68
CA GLY A 367 15.56 -5.59 24.61
C GLY A 367 15.17 -7.06 24.39
N MET A 368 14.56 -7.41 23.25
CA MET A 368 14.06 -8.75 22.96
C MET A 368 14.41 -9.26 21.56
N VAL A 369 14.41 -8.40 20.56
CA VAL A 369 14.58 -8.79 19.16
C VAL A 369 15.97 -8.41 18.70
N SER A 370 16.76 -9.38 18.23
CA SER A 370 18.05 -9.06 17.60
C SER A 370 17.83 -8.21 16.35
N GLY A 371 18.74 -7.28 16.07
CA GLY A 371 18.70 -6.47 14.85
C GLY A 371 18.58 -7.33 13.59
N ALA A 372 19.17 -8.53 13.62
CA ALA A 372 19.08 -9.54 12.59
C ALA A 372 17.63 -10.04 12.35
N ALA A 373 16.93 -10.42 13.41
CA ALA A 373 15.54 -10.89 13.31
C ALA A 373 14.61 -9.77 12.83
N PHE A 374 14.86 -8.52 13.27
CA PHE A 374 14.08 -7.36 12.83
C PHE A 374 14.28 -7.09 11.33
N ALA A 375 15.52 -7.08 10.83
CA ALA A 375 15.82 -6.86 9.42
C ALA A 375 15.27 -7.98 8.53
N PHE A 376 15.40 -9.25 8.96
CA PHE A 376 14.81 -10.40 8.29
C PHE A 376 13.28 -10.29 8.18
N THR A 377 12.61 -9.95 9.29
CA THR A 377 11.16 -9.78 9.34
C THR A 377 10.69 -8.66 8.40
N GLY A 378 11.40 -7.52 8.38
CA GLY A 378 11.12 -6.43 7.46
C GLY A 378 11.21 -6.84 5.99
N LEU A 379 12.25 -7.60 5.62
CA LEU A 379 12.43 -8.12 4.27
C LEU A 379 11.33 -9.14 3.90
N ALA A 380 10.97 -10.02 4.81
CA ALA A 380 9.91 -11.00 4.62
C ALA A 380 8.55 -10.32 4.41
N ILE A 381 8.19 -9.35 5.25
CA ILE A 381 6.95 -8.57 5.10
C ILE A 381 6.93 -7.81 3.77
N LEU A 382 8.04 -7.17 3.38
CA LEU A 382 8.16 -6.49 2.09
C LEU A 382 7.90 -7.48 0.93
N GLY A 383 8.49 -8.68 0.98
CA GLY A 383 8.23 -9.75 0.01
C GLY A 383 6.76 -10.12 -0.08
N LEU A 384 6.10 -10.34 1.08
CA LEU A 384 4.67 -10.66 1.16
C LEU A 384 3.78 -9.55 0.58
N VAL A 385 4.07 -8.28 0.88
CA VAL A 385 3.35 -7.13 0.33
C VAL A 385 3.49 -7.06 -1.20
N LEU A 386 4.67 -7.31 -1.74
CA LEU A 386 4.91 -7.33 -3.18
C LEU A 386 4.20 -8.50 -3.88
N ILE A 387 4.20 -9.70 -3.27
CA ILE A 387 3.45 -10.86 -3.77
C ILE A 387 1.95 -10.56 -3.80
N ASN A 388 1.42 -10.01 -2.71
CA ASN A 388 0.02 -9.61 -2.62
C ASN A 388 -0.35 -8.55 -3.66
N ALA A 389 0.48 -7.51 -3.82
CA ALA A 389 0.28 -6.47 -4.83
C ALA A 389 0.26 -7.06 -6.26
N GLN A 390 1.12 -8.04 -6.57
CA GLN A 390 1.09 -8.72 -7.86
C GLN A 390 -0.19 -9.55 -8.04
N ALA A 391 -0.60 -10.27 -7.00
CA ALA A 391 -1.79 -11.12 -7.05
C ALA A 391 -3.07 -10.31 -7.28
N VAL A 392 -3.27 -9.22 -6.53
CA VAL A 392 -4.46 -8.37 -6.69
C VAL A 392 -4.48 -7.68 -8.05
N THR A 393 -3.33 -7.23 -8.55
CA THR A 393 -3.25 -6.55 -9.85
C THR A 393 -3.35 -7.50 -11.05
N ALA A 394 -3.00 -8.78 -10.88
CA ALA A 394 -3.13 -9.79 -11.92
C ALA A 394 -4.59 -9.99 -12.40
N ILE A 395 -5.55 -9.78 -11.52
CA ILE A 395 -6.98 -9.88 -11.82
C ILE A 395 -7.58 -8.52 -12.13
N SER A 396 -7.28 -7.52 -11.30
CA SER A 396 -7.90 -6.20 -11.42
C SER A 396 -7.51 -5.50 -12.74
N ASN A 397 -6.29 -5.71 -13.25
CA ASN A 397 -5.88 -5.17 -14.56
C ASN A 397 -6.68 -5.75 -15.72
N GLU A 398 -6.99 -7.06 -15.69
CA GLU A 398 -7.82 -7.69 -16.72
C GLU A 398 -9.26 -7.18 -16.68
N ARG A 399 -9.77 -6.91 -15.48
CA ARG A 399 -11.09 -6.29 -15.31
C ARG A 399 -11.12 -4.86 -15.87
N ASP A 400 -10.14 -4.02 -15.52
CA ASP A 400 -10.08 -2.63 -15.99
C ASP A 400 -9.86 -2.55 -17.50
N ALA A 401 -9.12 -3.50 -18.08
CA ALA A 401 -8.95 -3.66 -19.53
C ALA A 401 -10.16 -4.32 -20.23
N LYS A 402 -11.21 -4.71 -19.49
CA LYS A 402 -12.39 -5.46 -19.99
C LYS A 402 -12.04 -6.78 -20.70
N THR A 403 -10.86 -7.33 -20.43
CA THR A 403 -10.43 -8.63 -20.97
C THR A 403 -10.90 -9.80 -20.12
N LEU A 404 -11.27 -9.54 -18.86
CA LEU A 404 -11.78 -10.59 -17.96
C LEU A 404 -13.07 -11.20 -18.48
N ASP A 405 -13.98 -10.38 -19.01
CA ASP A 405 -15.25 -10.86 -19.58
C ASP A 405 -15.04 -11.73 -20.81
N LEU A 406 -14.04 -11.41 -21.64
CA LEU A 406 -13.66 -12.23 -22.80
C LEU A 406 -13.05 -13.55 -22.38
N LEU A 407 -12.22 -13.57 -21.33
CA LEU A 407 -11.63 -14.81 -20.80
C LEU A 407 -12.68 -15.75 -20.22
N VAL A 408 -13.66 -15.20 -19.50
CA VAL A 408 -14.73 -16.00 -18.90
C VAL A 408 -15.77 -16.46 -19.93
N ALA A 409 -15.83 -15.82 -21.11
CA ALA A 409 -16.64 -16.28 -22.24
C ALA A 409 -16.01 -17.45 -23.02
N THR A 410 -14.76 -17.83 -22.71
CA THR A 410 -14.09 -19.01 -23.26
C THR A 410 -14.38 -20.25 -22.41
N ASP A 411 -14.07 -21.45 -22.93
CA ASP A 411 -14.25 -22.75 -22.25
C ASP A 411 -13.29 -22.97 -21.05
N ILE A 412 -12.64 -21.91 -20.55
CA ILE A 412 -11.74 -21.97 -19.38
C ILE A 412 -12.56 -22.18 -18.12
N THR A 413 -12.26 -23.26 -17.41
CA THR A 413 -12.90 -23.57 -16.13
C THR A 413 -12.46 -22.62 -15.03
N ALA A 414 -13.31 -22.38 -14.01
CA ALA A 414 -12.98 -21.60 -12.84
C ALA A 414 -11.69 -22.08 -12.14
N LYS A 415 -11.49 -23.41 -12.10
CA LYS A 415 -10.26 -24.02 -11.57
C LYS A 415 -9.03 -23.60 -12.37
N GLU A 416 -9.06 -23.75 -13.68
CA GLU A 416 -7.94 -23.37 -14.56
C GLU A 416 -7.62 -21.89 -14.44
N PHE A 417 -8.63 -21.03 -14.32
CA PHE A 417 -8.43 -19.60 -14.16
C PHE A 417 -7.77 -19.27 -12.82
N VAL A 418 -8.36 -19.69 -11.68
CA VAL A 418 -7.87 -19.35 -10.34
C VAL A 418 -6.49 -19.95 -10.09
N TYR A 419 -6.30 -21.24 -10.35
CA TYR A 419 -4.98 -21.88 -10.21
C TYR A 419 -3.96 -21.36 -11.23
N GLY A 420 -4.43 -20.98 -12.43
CA GLY A 420 -3.61 -20.36 -13.45
C GLY A 420 -3.04 -19.01 -12.99
N LYS A 421 -3.87 -18.18 -12.38
CA LYS A 421 -3.46 -16.89 -11.83
C LYS A 421 -2.53 -17.07 -10.62
N LEU A 422 -2.88 -17.91 -9.65
CA LEU A 422 -2.05 -18.20 -8.49
C LEU A 422 -0.66 -18.75 -8.91
N GLY A 423 -0.63 -19.75 -9.78
CA GLY A 423 0.62 -20.32 -10.29
C GLY A 423 1.48 -19.30 -11.04
N GLY A 424 0.85 -18.45 -11.86
CA GLY A 424 1.53 -17.36 -12.55
C GLY A 424 2.13 -16.33 -11.59
N VAL A 425 1.40 -15.93 -10.54
CA VAL A 425 1.89 -15.01 -9.50
C VAL A 425 3.08 -15.62 -8.78
N LEU A 426 2.95 -16.84 -8.25
CA LEU A 426 4.02 -17.52 -7.49
C LEU A 426 5.28 -17.73 -8.36
N PHE A 427 5.13 -18.10 -9.62
CA PHE A 427 6.27 -18.24 -10.53
C PHE A 427 6.98 -16.89 -10.77
N ASN A 428 6.22 -15.83 -10.99
CA ASN A 428 6.79 -14.50 -11.26
C ASN A 428 7.42 -13.86 -10.03
N THR A 429 7.02 -14.24 -8.80
CA THR A 429 7.54 -13.74 -7.52
C THR A 429 8.43 -14.75 -6.79
N LYS A 430 8.88 -15.80 -7.45
CA LYS A 430 9.70 -16.85 -6.83
C LYS A 430 10.94 -16.31 -6.12
N GLU A 431 11.56 -15.26 -6.63
CA GLU A 431 12.74 -14.65 -6.02
C GLU A 431 12.40 -13.99 -4.66
N LEU A 432 11.21 -13.39 -4.55
CA LEU A 432 10.73 -12.80 -3.30
C LEU A 432 10.46 -13.87 -2.23
N THR A 433 10.14 -15.08 -2.66
CA THR A 433 9.94 -16.23 -1.76
C THR A 433 11.27 -16.92 -1.43
N LEU A 434 12.14 -17.10 -2.42
CA LEU A 434 13.39 -17.85 -2.25
C LEU A 434 14.42 -17.11 -1.41
N ILE A 435 14.55 -15.78 -1.55
CA ILE A 435 15.57 -15.01 -0.84
C ILE A 435 15.43 -15.11 0.69
N PRO A 436 14.24 -14.89 1.31
CA PRO A 436 14.09 -15.10 2.75
C PRO A 436 14.37 -16.55 3.19
N VAL A 437 13.96 -17.54 2.40
CA VAL A 437 14.24 -18.96 2.71
C VAL A 437 15.75 -19.24 2.66
N LEU A 438 16.48 -18.66 1.71
CA LEU A 438 17.95 -18.78 1.65
C LEU A 438 18.63 -18.10 2.86
N ILE A 439 18.10 -16.96 3.32
CA ILE A 439 18.60 -16.30 4.53
C ILE A 439 18.37 -17.17 5.76
N ILE A 440 17.23 -17.84 5.90
CA ILE A 440 16.99 -18.82 6.97
C ILE A 440 18.07 -19.93 6.92
N GLY A 441 18.35 -20.47 5.73
CA GLY A 441 19.42 -21.46 5.55
C GLY A 441 20.81 -20.94 5.93
N TRP A 442 21.08 -19.67 5.67
CA TRP A 442 22.34 -19.03 6.08
C TRP A 442 22.45 -18.93 7.61
N PHE A 443 21.38 -18.59 8.34
CA PHE A 443 21.39 -18.59 9.82
C PHE A 443 21.70 -19.97 10.40
N VAL A 444 21.24 -21.04 9.75
CA VAL A 444 21.62 -22.42 10.13
C VAL A 444 23.11 -22.64 9.96
N SER A 445 23.70 -22.18 8.85
CA SER A 445 25.14 -22.33 8.59
C SER A 445 26.01 -21.55 9.58
N GLN A 446 25.49 -20.47 10.17
CA GLN A 446 26.16 -19.70 11.21
C GLN A 446 25.92 -20.28 12.62
N GLY A 447 25.12 -21.32 12.76
CA GLY A 447 24.81 -21.93 14.05
C GLY A 447 23.88 -21.10 14.94
N THR A 448 23.26 -20.04 14.41
CA THR A 448 22.30 -19.17 15.13
C THR A 448 20.92 -19.78 15.21
N LEU A 449 20.56 -20.65 14.26
CA LEU A 449 19.31 -21.42 14.24
C LEU A 449 19.60 -22.90 14.14
N THR A 450 18.79 -23.71 14.82
CA THR A 450 18.81 -25.17 14.63
C THR A 450 18.17 -25.54 13.29
N LEU A 451 18.50 -26.71 12.76
CA LEU A 451 17.87 -27.21 11.51
C LEU A 451 16.35 -27.35 11.68
N GLU A 452 15.89 -27.77 12.86
CA GLU A 452 14.47 -27.94 13.18
C GLU A 452 13.74 -26.61 13.15
N ASP A 453 14.24 -25.58 13.84
CA ASP A 453 13.66 -24.23 13.84
C ASP A 453 13.61 -23.60 12.44
N SER A 454 14.63 -23.85 11.63
CA SER A 454 14.66 -23.35 10.26
C SER A 454 13.59 -23.96 9.38
N ILE A 455 13.28 -25.24 9.55
CA ILE A 455 12.20 -25.92 8.82
C ILE A 455 10.85 -25.33 9.25
N TYR A 456 10.63 -25.13 10.55
CA TYR A 456 9.39 -24.52 11.04
C TYR A 456 9.18 -23.10 10.52
N LEU A 457 10.22 -22.27 10.53
CA LEU A 457 10.15 -20.91 9.99
C LEU A 457 9.92 -20.89 8.48
N ALA A 458 10.58 -21.78 7.74
CA ALA A 458 10.40 -21.89 6.29
C ALA A 458 8.97 -22.32 5.91
N ILE A 459 8.40 -23.32 6.62
CA ILE A 459 7.01 -23.75 6.40
C ILE A 459 6.03 -22.61 6.72
N GLY A 460 6.23 -21.93 7.86
CA GLY A 460 5.43 -20.77 8.22
C GLY A 460 5.48 -19.68 7.14
N TYR A 461 6.68 -19.33 6.67
CA TYR A 461 6.85 -18.31 5.63
C TYR A 461 6.19 -18.70 4.30
N VAL A 462 6.36 -19.94 3.83
CA VAL A 462 5.70 -20.44 2.61
C VAL A 462 4.18 -20.40 2.74
N THR A 463 3.64 -20.71 3.92
CA THR A 463 2.20 -20.59 4.19
C THR A 463 1.73 -19.14 4.08
N LEU A 464 2.49 -18.18 4.63
CA LEU A 464 2.21 -16.75 4.50
C LEU A 464 2.28 -16.27 3.04
N VAL A 465 3.21 -16.79 2.24
CA VAL A 465 3.29 -16.52 0.79
C VAL A 465 2.01 -16.98 0.08
N GLY A 466 1.54 -18.20 0.38
CA GLY A 466 0.28 -18.72 -0.14
C GLY A 466 -0.92 -17.85 0.25
N PHE A 467 -0.98 -17.43 1.51
CA PHE A 467 -2.01 -16.52 2.01
C PHE A 467 -1.96 -15.16 1.28
N ALA A 468 -0.79 -14.54 1.18
CA ALA A 468 -0.63 -13.23 0.53
C ALA A 468 -1.07 -13.28 -0.95
N ALA A 469 -0.71 -14.34 -1.67
CA ALA A 469 -1.13 -14.55 -3.04
C ALA A 469 -2.66 -14.75 -3.14
N MET A 470 -3.23 -15.60 -2.27
CA MET A 470 -4.68 -15.88 -2.31
C MET A 470 -5.52 -14.68 -1.87
N LEU A 471 -5.08 -13.92 -0.87
CA LEU A 471 -5.75 -12.68 -0.44
C LEU A 471 -5.81 -11.66 -1.58
N GLY A 472 -4.72 -11.52 -2.35
CA GLY A 472 -4.69 -10.66 -3.53
C GLY A 472 -5.69 -11.10 -4.60
N VAL A 473 -5.73 -12.40 -4.92
CA VAL A 473 -6.71 -12.99 -5.87
C VAL A 473 -8.14 -12.77 -5.37
N HIS A 474 -8.42 -13.09 -4.11
CA HIS A 474 -9.73 -12.93 -3.49
C HIS A 474 -10.23 -11.47 -3.55
N SER A 475 -9.39 -10.52 -3.16
CA SER A 475 -9.72 -9.09 -3.25
C SER A 475 -9.88 -8.64 -4.71
N GLY A 476 -9.04 -9.13 -5.62
CA GLY A 476 -9.15 -8.87 -7.05
C GLY A 476 -10.47 -9.34 -7.65
N LEU A 477 -11.01 -10.49 -7.25
CA LEU A 477 -12.31 -10.98 -7.67
C LEU A 477 -13.47 -10.23 -6.99
N GLY A 478 -13.35 -9.97 -5.69
CA GLY A 478 -14.45 -9.44 -4.86
C GLY A 478 -14.80 -7.96 -5.11
N PHE A 479 -13.84 -7.11 -5.50
CA PHE A 479 -14.08 -5.67 -5.64
C PHE A 479 -14.26 -5.23 -7.09
N GLY A 480 -15.22 -4.34 -7.35
CA GLY A 480 -15.55 -3.87 -8.70
C GLY A 480 -14.57 -2.87 -9.32
N SER A 481 -13.62 -2.34 -8.55
CA SER A 481 -12.58 -1.43 -9.04
C SER A 481 -11.20 -1.83 -8.53
N SER A 482 -10.18 -1.73 -9.37
CA SER A 482 -8.78 -2.05 -9.01
C SER A 482 -8.29 -1.28 -7.80
N ARG A 483 -8.66 0.00 -7.68
CA ARG A 483 -8.30 0.84 -6.54
C ARG A 483 -8.82 0.29 -5.21
N GLN A 484 -10.09 -0.15 -5.18
CA GLN A 484 -10.68 -0.73 -3.96
C GLN A 484 -10.07 -2.09 -3.64
N ALA A 485 -9.88 -2.95 -4.65
CA ALA A 485 -9.25 -4.25 -4.48
C ALA A 485 -7.85 -4.13 -3.88
N ILE A 486 -7.02 -3.23 -4.44
CA ILE A 486 -5.65 -2.98 -3.99
C ILE A 486 -5.65 -2.40 -2.57
N ALA A 487 -6.47 -1.38 -2.31
CA ALA A 487 -6.54 -0.75 -1.00
C ALA A 487 -7.00 -1.73 0.09
N ASN A 488 -7.99 -2.57 -0.21
CA ASN A 488 -8.47 -3.60 0.72
C ASN A 488 -7.41 -4.67 0.99
N SER A 489 -6.80 -5.20 -0.07
CA SER A 489 -5.81 -6.28 0.04
C SER A 489 -4.55 -5.84 0.78
N LEU A 490 -3.96 -4.71 0.37
CA LEU A 490 -2.77 -4.16 1.03
C LEU A 490 -3.09 -3.61 2.43
N GLY A 491 -4.28 -3.03 2.63
CA GLY A 491 -4.73 -2.58 3.96
C GLY A 491 -4.87 -3.75 4.94
N THR A 492 -5.40 -4.89 4.49
CA THR A 492 -5.46 -6.12 5.29
C THR A 492 -4.06 -6.64 5.65
N MET A 493 -3.13 -6.66 4.70
CA MET A 493 -1.73 -7.03 4.97
C MET A 493 -1.08 -6.08 5.98
N PHE A 494 -1.28 -4.78 5.79
CA PHE A 494 -0.74 -3.76 6.70
C PHE A 494 -1.30 -3.93 8.12
N PHE A 495 -2.61 -4.13 8.26
CA PHE A 495 -3.23 -4.35 9.57
C PHE A 495 -2.66 -5.60 10.27
N LEU A 496 -2.59 -6.73 9.57
CA LEU A 496 -2.14 -7.99 10.16
C LEU A 496 -0.66 -7.96 10.60
N PHE A 497 0.23 -7.40 9.77
CA PHE A 497 1.67 -7.45 10.06
C PHE A 497 2.18 -6.22 10.80
N VAL A 498 1.66 -5.04 10.49
CA VAL A 498 2.11 -3.79 11.13
C VAL A 498 1.19 -3.40 12.28
N GLY A 499 -0.13 -3.45 12.09
CA GLY A 499 -1.08 -3.03 13.13
C GLY A 499 -1.00 -3.88 14.40
N ILE A 500 -0.95 -5.22 14.25
CA ILE A 500 -0.84 -6.12 15.40
C ILE A 500 0.54 -6.02 16.05
N PHE A 501 1.61 -5.79 15.26
CA PHE A 501 2.94 -5.55 15.80
C PHE A 501 3.00 -4.25 16.62
N VAL A 502 2.35 -3.18 16.17
CA VAL A 502 2.22 -1.92 16.94
C VAL A 502 1.48 -2.16 18.27
N LEU A 503 0.39 -2.93 18.25
CA LEU A 503 -0.30 -3.31 19.50
C LEU A 503 0.65 -4.04 20.46
N MET A 504 1.45 -4.95 19.94
CA MET A 504 2.39 -5.71 20.78
C MET A 504 3.47 -4.81 21.39
N ILE A 505 4.04 -3.85 20.61
CA ILE A 505 4.96 -2.84 21.14
C ILE A 505 4.31 -2.06 22.29
N LEU A 506 3.06 -1.63 22.12
CA LEU A 506 2.30 -0.93 23.15
C LEU A 506 2.18 -1.76 24.44
N LEU A 507 1.85 -3.04 24.31
CA LEU A 507 1.72 -3.94 25.47
C LEU A 507 3.06 -4.17 26.19
N ILE A 508 4.16 -4.25 25.46
CA ILE A 508 5.51 -4.42 26.02
C ILE A 508 5.96 -3.14 26.73
N GLU A 509 5.83 -1.98 26.08
CA GLU A 509 6.30 -0.70 26.62
C GLU A 509 5.54 -0.29 27.89
N ALA A 510 4.28 -0.65 27.99
CA ALA A 510 3.46 -0.35 29.16
C ALA A 510 3.93 -1.02 30.46
N ARG A 511 4.76 -2.06 30.40
CA ARG A 511 5.37 -2.78 31.56
C ARG A 511 4.40 -3.11 32.67
N SER A 512 3.10 -3.20 32.38
CA SER A 512 2.05 -3.47 33.36
C SER A 512 1.67 -4.97 33.39
N SER A 513 0.94 -5.39 34.41
CA SER A 513 0.52 -6.81 34.53
C SER A 513 -0.44 -7.19 33.41
N PHE A 514 -0.42 -8.45 32.96
CA PHE A 514 -1.32 -8.97 31.93
C PHE A 514 -2.80 -8.75 32.28
N GLY A 515 -3.17 -8.86 33.56
CA GLY A 515 -4.55 -8.63 34.00
C GLY A 515 -5.09 -7.24 33.72
N THR A 516 -4.24 -6.21 33.73
CA THR A 516 -4.62 -4.82 33.40
C THR A 516 -4.66 -4.58 31.89
N GLN A 517 -3.87 -5.33 31.12
CA GLN A 517 -3.77 -5.17 29.67
C GLN A 517 -4.83 -5.96 28.88
N ILE A 518 -5.49 -6.93 29.50
CA ILE A 518 -6.41 -7.86 28.82
C ILE A 518 -7.56 -7.13 28.14
N GLN A 519 -8.07 -6.05 28.73
CA GLN A 519 -9.18 -5.28 28.16
C GLN A 519 -8.77 -4.57 26.87
N SER A 520 -7.62 -3.90 26.86
CA SER A 520 -7.10 -3.22 25.68
C SER A 520 -6.79 -4.20 24.55
N PHE A 521 -6.21 -5.33 24.89
CA PHE A 521 -6.00 -6.44 23.96
C PHE A 521 -7.31 -6.87 23.29
N PHE A 522 -8.35 -7.16 24.08
CA PHE A 522 -9.65 -7.57 23.54
C PHE A 522 -10.27 -6.49 22.65
N VAL A 523 -10.28 -5.23 23.06
CA VAL A 523 -10.86 -4.13 22.27
C VAL A 523 -10.18 -4.01 20.92
N PHE A 524 -8.84 -4.03 20.88
CA PHE A 524 -8.09 -3.93 19.64
C PHE A 524 -8.30 -5.14 18.72
N ILE A 525 -8.19 -6.34 19.26
CA ILE A 525 -8.33 -7.57 18.49
C ILE A 525 -9.76 -7.74 17.99
N VAL A 526 -10.80 -7.45 18.79
CA VAL A 526 -12.20 -7.53 18.35
C VAL A 526 -12.50 -6.47 17.27
N ALA A 527 -12.05 -5.23 17.45
CA ALA A 527 -12.21 -4.19 16.43
C ALA A 527 -11.53 -4.58 15.11
N GLY A 528 -10.31 -5.10 15.18
CA GLY A 528 -9.57 -5.62 14.04
C GLY A 528 -10.24 -6.83 13.38
N SER A 529 -10.77 -7.76 14.17
CA SER A 529 -11.53 -8.92 13.68
C SER A 529 -12.79 -8.50 12.94
N LEU A 530 -13.55 -7.54 13.44
CA LEU A 530 -14.73 -7.00 12.76
C LEU A 530 -14.36 -6.35 11.42
N GLY A 531 -13.28 -5.57 11.38
CA GLY A 531 -12.76 -4.98 10.15
C GLY A 531 -12.33 -6.04 9.13
N LEU A 532 -11.65 -7.10 9.61
CA LEU A 532 -11.18 -8.18 8.75
C LEU A 532 -12.33 -9.05 8.24
N VAL A 533 -13.33 -9.36 9.07
CA VAL A 533 -14.57 -10.02 8.64
C VAL A 533 -15.25 -9.21 7.54
N ALA A 534 -15.44 -7.91 7.74
CA ALA A 534 -16.04 -7.04 6.71
C ALA A 534 -15.22 -7.01 5.41
N SER A 535 -13.88 -7.04 5.50
CA SER A 535 -12.98 -7.09 4.36
C SER A 535 -13.08 -8.40 3.56
N LEU A 536 -13.03 -9.54 4.27
CA LEU A 536 -13.01 -10.86 3.64
C LEU A 536 -14.37 -11.32 3.13
N THR A 537 -15.47 -10.90 3.78
CA THR A 537 -16.83 -11.35 3.43
C THR A 537 -17.59 -10.39 2.51
N HIS A 538 -16.92 -9.40 1.92
CA HIS A 538 -17.55 -8.29 1.17
C HIS A 538 -18.54 -8.75 0.08
N ARG A 539 -18.23 -9.78 -0.68
CA ARG A 539 -19.13 -10.36 -1.70
C ARG A 539 -19.53 -11.80 -1.45
N ASN A 540 -18.79 -12.48 -0.60
CA ASN A 540 -19.04 -13.88 -0.28
C ASN A 540 -19.17 -14.04 1.24
N PRO A 541 -20.38 -14.04 1.80
CA PRO A 541 -20.64 -14.14 3.24
C PRO A 541 -20.48 -15.58 3.78
N SER A 542 -19.45 -16.32 3.35
CA SER A 542 -19.18 -17.68 3.81
C SER A 542 -18.95 -17.75 5.31
N PRO A 543 -19.54 -18.73 6.05
CA PRO A 543 -19.26 -18.93 7.47
C PRO A 543 -17.79 -19.18 7.77
N ALA A 544 -17.08 -19.87 6.87
CA ALA A 544 -15.64 -20.13 7.00
C ALA A 544 -14.82 -18.83 6.95
N LEU A 545 -15.18 -17.87 6.06
CA LEU A 545 -14.53 -16.57 5.99
C LEU A 545 -14.83 -15.69 7.22
N ARG A 546 -16.03 -15.77 7.79
CA ARG A 546 -16.35 -15.08 9.05
C ARG A 546 -15.51 -15.62 10.20
N LEU A 547 -15.41 -16.95 10.31
CA LEU A 547 -14.57 -17.59 11.33
C LEU A 547 -13.09 -17.22 11.13
N ALA A 548 -12.60 -17.30 9.89
CA ALA A 548 -11.23 -16.90 9.55
C ALA A 548 -10.94 -15.45 9.96
N GLY A 549 -11.79 -14.50 9.52
CA GLY A 549 -11.62 -13.08 9.86
C GLY A 549 -11.71 -12.79 11.36
N GLY A 550 -12.51 -13.57 12.10
CA GLY A 550 -12.62 -13.44 13.56
C GLY A 550 -11.39 -13.94 14.31
N LEU A 551 -10.83 -15.07 13.89
CA LEU A 551 -9.71 -15.72 14.61
C LEU A 551 -8.33 -15.23 14.15
N LEU A 552 -8.19 -14.79 12.91
CA LEU A 552 -6.89 -14.47 12.34
C LEU A 552 -6.09 -13.42 13.12
N PRO A 553 -6.66 -12.27 13.58
CA PRO A 553 -5.91 -11.29 14.36
C PRO A 553 -5.40 -11.85 15.69
N PHE A 554 -6.21 -12.67 16.38
CA PHE A 554 -5.82 -13.30 17.62
C PHE A 554 -4.64 -14.27 17.40
N LEU A 555 -4.74 -15.15 16.41
CA LEU A 555 -3.69 -16.13 16.10
C LEU A 555 -2.43 -15.45 15.54
N THR A 556 -2.57 -14.32 14.85
CA THR A 556 -1.43 -13.51 14.41
C THR A 556 -0.69 -12.90 15.59
N PHE A 557 -1.42 -12.34 16.56
CA PHE A 557 -0.83 -11.84 17.80
C PHE A 557 -0.10 -12.96 18.56
N TYR A 558 -0.70 -14.12 18.69
CA TYR A 558 -0.08 -15.29 19.29
C TYR A 558 1.20 -15.72 18.54
N SER A 559 1.16 -15.71 17.21
CA SER A 559 2.33 -16.04 16.37
C SER A 559 3.50 -15.08 16.60
N ILE A 560 3.21 -13.76 16.64
CA ILE A 560 4.21 -12.72 16.88
C ILE A 560 4.79 -12.88 18.30
N THR A 561 3.94 -13.09 19.30
CA THR A 561 4.39 -13.30 20.69
C THR A 561 5.25 -14.57 20.82
N SER A 562 4.82 -15.68 20.19
CA SER A 562 5.60 -16.92 20.19
C SER A 562 6.96 -16.75 19.49
N PHE A 563 7.00 -15.97 18.40
CA PHE A 563 8.24 -15.66 17.72
C PHE A 563 9.23 -14.89 18.60
N LEU A 564 8.74 -13.89 19.34
CA LEU A 564 9.56 -13.13 20.29
C LEU A 564 10.06 -13.96 21.47
N LEU A 565 9.28 -14.94 21.90
CA LEU A 565 9.65 -15.90 22.95
C LEU A 565 10.48 -17.08 22.41
N GLN A 566 10.94 -17.00 21.15
CA GLN A 566 11.73 -18.03 20.46
C GLN A 566 10.99 -19.38 20.33
N GLY A 567 9.68 -19.38 20.40
CA GLY A 567 8.83 -20.58 20.26
C GLY A 567 8.54 -20.91 18.80
N THR A 568 9.52 -21.36 18.02
CA THR A 568 9.41 -21.59 16.56
C THR A 568 8.33 -22.58 16.16
N LEU A 569 8.16 -23.67 16.91
CA LEU A 569 7.07 -24.64 16.70
C LEU A 569 5.69 -23.98 16.90
N GLY A 570 5.51 -23.16 17.95
CA GLY A 570 4.28 -22.41 18.20
C GLY A 570 3.95 -21.45 17.07
N VAL A 571 4.96 -20.76 16.53
CA VAL A 571 4.83 -19.90 15.33
C VAL A 571 4.37 -20.73 14.13
N CYS A 572 5.05 -21.83 13.82
CA CYS A 572 4.71 -22.70 12.70
C CYS A 572 3.26 -23.20 12.78
N LEU A 573 2.86 -23.76 13.90
CA LEU A 573 1.51 -24.31 14.08
C LEU A 573 0.44 -23.23 13.97
N SER A 574 0.61 -22.10 14.67
CA SER A 574 -0.36 -21.01 14.64
C SER A 574 -0.49 -20.39 13.24
N VAL A 575 0.63 -20.18 12.52
CA VAL A 575 0.63 -19.66 11.16
C VAL A 575 -0.01 -20.64 10.18
N VAL A 576 0.37 -21.92 10.20
CA VAL A 576 -0.19 -22.94 9.30
C VAL A 576 -1.69 -23.10 9.53
N VAL A 577 -2.14 -23.15 10.77
CA VAL A 577 -3.57 -23.28 11.09
C VAL A 577 -4.34 -22.01 10.70
N ALA A 578 -3.90 -20.83 11.14
CA ALA A 578 -4.64 -19.59 10.91
C ALA A 578 -4.66 -19.18 9.44
N TYR A 579 -3.47 -19.05 8.86
CA TYR A 579 -3.32 -18.54 7.49
C TYR A 579 -3.59 -19.61 6.44
N GLY A 580 -3.27 -20.89 6.72
CA GLY A 580 -3.63 -22.02 5.88
C GLY A 580 -5.14 -22.22 5.79
N PHE A 581 -5.84 -22.21 6.94
CA PHE A 581 -7.30 -22.26 6.96
C PHE A 581 -7.92 -21.07 6.20
N THR A 582 -7.45 -19.85 6.42
CA THR A 582 -7.95 -18.66 5.73
C THR A 582 -7.72 -18.75 4.23
N THR A 583 -6.57 -19.25 3.80
CA THR A 583 -6.24 -19.46 2.37
C THR A 583 -7.22 -20.43 1.72
N ILE A 584 -7.53 -21.55 2.37
CA ILE A 584 -8.49 -22.53 1.90
C ILE A 584 -9.91 -21.95 1.89
N ALA A 585 -10.29 -21.23 2.95
CA ALA A 585 -11.59 -20.57 3.07
C ALA A 585 -11.83 -19.52 1.97
N MET A 586 -10.78 -18.88 1.45
CA MET A 586 -10.85 -17.97 0.28
C MET A 586 -10.83 -18.74 -1.05
N LEU A 587 -10.04 -19.83 -1.14
CA LEU A 587 -9.82 -20.55 -2.38
C LEU A 587 -11.06 -21.36 -2.82
N ILE A 588 -11.71 -22.06 -1.87
CA ILE A 588 -12.86 -22.91 -2.18
C ILE A 588 -13.98 -22.10 -2.82
N PRO A 589 -14.48 -20.99 -2.24
CA PRO A 589 -15.52 -20.17 -2.87
C PRO A 589 -15.06 -19.52 -4.19
N ALA A 590 -13.80 -19.11 -4.29
CA ALA A 590 -13.28 -18.54 -5.52
C ALA A 590 -13.34 -19.50 -6.71
N VAL A 591 -13.33 -20.81 -6.44
CA VAL A 591 -13.42 -21.87 -7.47
C VAL A 591 -14.86 -22.36 -7.64
N SER A 592 -15.59 -22.63 -6.53
CA SER A 592 -16.94 -23.22 -6.58
C SER A 592 -18.04 -22.21 -6.92
N GLU A 593 -17.85 -20.96 -6.52
CA GLU A 593 -18.83 -19.87 -6.68
C GLU A 593 -18.23 -18.74 -7.52
N PHE A 594 -17.54 -19.10 -8.58
CA PHE A 594 -16.77 -18.15 -9.40
C PHE A 594 -17.66 -17.06 -10.01
N ASP A 595 -18.86 -17.39 -10.46
CA ASP A 595 -19.81 -16.42 -11.03
C ASP A 595 -20.36 -15.47 -9.96
N VAL A 596 -20.57 -15.96 -8.72
CA VAL A 596 -20.93 -15.12 -7.57
C VAL A 596 -19.78 -14.21 -7.17
N ALA A 597 -18.55 -14.72 -7.14
CA ALA A 597 -17.35 -13.94 -6.84
C ALA A 597 -17.13 -12.80 -7.86
N LEU A 598 -17.50 -13.01 -9.11
CA LEU A 598 -17.50 -11.97 -10.16
C LEU A 598 -18.71 -11.04 -10.09
N GLY A 599 -19.72 -11.35 -9.28
CA GLY A 599 -20.97 -10.58 -9.17
C GLY A 599 -21.90 -10.73 -10.36
N ARG A 600 -21.86 -11.86 -11.07
CA ARG A 600 -22.70 -12.19 -12.22
C ARG A 600 -24.01 -12.87 -11.83
N SER A 601 -23.99 -13.62 -10.76
CA SER A 601 -25.18 -14.23 -10.15
C SER A 601 -25.26 -13.84 -8.68
N THR A 602 -26.47 -13.73 -8.16
CA THR A 602 -26.72 -13.70 -6.72
C THR A 602 -26.83 -15.14 -6.25
N LEU A 603 -26.34 -15.45 -5.06
CA LEU A 603 -26.65 -16.71 -4.40
C LEU A 603 -28.18 -16.75 -4.28
N ASP A 604 -28.84 -17.68 -4.98
CA ASP A 604 -30.23 -17.98 -4.71
C ASP A 604 -30.32 -18.38 -3.23
N GLN A 605 -31.06 -17.57 -2.47
CA GLN A 605 -31.38 -17.89 -1.09
C GLN A 605 -32.39 -19.05 -1.14
N GLY A 606 -31.85 -20.27 -1.22
CA GLY A 606 -32.62 -21.48 -1.02
C GLY A 606 -32.84 -21.75 0.49
#